data_afb0ae563bdbf9e1ba8e5d8b6f79d44e
#
_entry.id   afb0ae563bdbf9e1ba8e5d8b6f79d44e
#
_cell.length_a   1.000
_cell.length_b   1.000
_cell.length_c   1.000
_cell.angle_alpha   90.00
_cell.angle_beta   90.00
_cell.angle_gamma   90.00
#
_symmetry.space_group_name_H-M   'P 1'
#
loop_
_entity.id
_entity.type
_entity.pdbx_description
1 polymer ?
#
loop_
_entity_poly.entity_id
_entity_poly.type
_entity_poly.pdbx_seq_one_letter_code
_entity_poly.pdbx_strand_id
1 'polypeptide(L)'
;MAFTYFLPDENGNKTEHGTTSNAVIIIGANGSGKSKLGAWIEQQDMEQIHRIGAQRNLNFQENIPLKSYSQAEDFVFYGTDEKSGKRGKGYRWEWGKYTTKLVDDFDNVLAALIALKNNDNEKFVNECKAAPTREERPDPPFTSIDKLTQIWNVIFPQRKLRVEDAKFLAFLTRDDSEIQYNSNQMSDGERAVLYLAAQVLCVPANKTLIIDEPEVHLHRSIMNRLWSALESYRPDCLFIYITHDTQFAAAHGQSDKVWIKEFDGTHWKLEIIDDHELPEELLFDILGSRKNVLFVEGERNSYDTQLYSILYPSYYVIACGSCTQVISRTKAFRNSPSLHHCQVFGIIDRDYRSDYEIEKYKNDGIYALKVAEVENLFLVEELIRLIADHLGQSPDESFAPIREYVINTRFAHQIDRQICQSVVAHLKYQLTAIELSKKDDDEAKNSLNTALQNIDYEKTKAEEESKFRGALCEDDYAKVLSVFNEKGLTSSIGHFLGLVDKEYCKSILALLNGKMRNEISDAISTYLPPEIPR
;
A
#
# COMPACT_ATOMS: atom_id res chain seq x y z
N MET A 1 8.85 -2.87 -27.30
CA MET A 1 10.29 -3.30 -27.32
C MET A 1 10.47 -4.30 -26.18
N ALA A 2 11.39 -5.26 -26.32
CA ALA A 2 11.78 -6.10 -25.20
C ALA A 2 13.04 -5.51 -24.58
N PHE A 3 13.06 -5.39 -23.27
CA PHE A 3 14.21 -4.93 -22.49
C PHE A 3 14.80 -6.09 -21.70
N THR A 4 16.05 -5.93 -21.28
CA THR A 4 16.77 -6.91 -20.46
C THR A 4 17.34 -6.22 -19.22
N TYR A 5 17.27 -6.89 -18.08
CA TYR A 5 17.84 -6.40 -16.82
C TYR A 5 18.51 -7.55 -16.05
N PHE A 6 19.30 -7.22 -15.06
CA PHE A 6 20.10 -8.18 -14.33
C PHE A 6 19.72 -8.20 -12.85
N LEU A 7 19.59 -9.41 -12.29
CA LEU A 7 19.42 -9.62 -10.86
C LEU A 7 20.48 -10.62 -10.34
N PRO A 8 20.87 -10.55 -9.07
CA PRO A 8 21.68 -11.60 -8.45
C PRO A 8 20.84 -12.85 -8.16
N ASP A 9 21.38 -14.03 -8.38
CA ASP A 9 20.86 -15.27 -7.83
C ASP A 9 21.19 -15.38 -6.33
N GLU A 10 20.77 -16.47 -5.68
CA GLU A 10 21.03 -16.72 -4.25
C GLU A 10 22.53 -16.81 -3.91
N ASN A 11 23.40 -17.06 -4.88
CA ASN A 11 24.86 -17.12 -4.74
C ASN A 11 25.54 -15.80 -5.13
N GLY A 12 24.78 -14.79 -5.52
CA GLY A 12 25.29 -13.49 -5.99
C GLY A 12 25.74 -13.46 -7.45
N ASN A 13 25.49 -14.53 -8.23
CA ASN A 13 25.83 -14.55 -9.65
C ASN A 13 24.80 -13.74 -10.44
N LYS A 14 25.26 -13.19 -11.58
CA LYS A 14 24.44 -12.42 -12.50
C LYS A 14 23.46 -13.33 -13.26
N THR A 15 22.15 -13.06 -13.13
CA THR A 15 21.10 -13.67 -13.94
C THR A 15 20.42 -12.61 -14.81
N GLU A 16 20.07 -13.00 -16.04
CA GLU A 16 19.44 -12.12 -17.02
C GLU A 16 17.94 -12.36 -17.07
N HIS A 17 17.16 -11.28 -17.05
CA HIS A 17 15.69 -11.30 -17.10
C HIS A 17 15.21 -10.41 -18.25
N GLY A 18 14.20 -10.87 -18.98
CA GLY A 18 13.55 -10.12 -20.04
C GLY A 18 12.23 -9.53 -19.60
N THR A 19 11.90 -8.33 -20.07
CA THR A 19 10.58 -7.70 -19.84
C THR A 19 10.06 -7.02 -21.11
N THR A 20 8.74 -6.99 -21.27
CA THR A 20 8.07 -6.21 -22.31
C THR A 20 7.62 -4.83 -21.80
N SER A 21 7.64 -4.61 -20.49
CA SER A 21 7.40 -3.33 -19.87
C SER A 21 8.64 -2.43 -19.95
N ASN A 22 8.46 -1.13 -20.03
CA ASN A 22 9.56 -0.17 -19.90
C ASN A 22 9.88 0.18 -18.44
N ALA A 23 9.21 -0.46 -17.47
CA ALA A 23 9.44 -0.28 -16.04
C ALA A 23 9.54 -1.61 -15.29
N VAL A 24 10.46 -1.68 -14.33
CA VAL A 24 10.61 -2.77 -13.35
C VAL A 24 10.62 -2.14 -11.96
N ILE A 25 9.84 -2.66 -11.04
CA ILE A 25 9.74 -2.15 -9.68
C ILE A 25 10.39 -3.15 -8.71
N ILE A 26 11.42 -2.72 -8.01
CA ILE A 26 12.07 -3.52 -6.96
C ILE A 26 11.62 -2.98 -5.61
N ILE A 27 10.97 -3.83 -4.83
CA ILE A 27 10.34 -3.46 -3.56
C ILE A 27 11.08 -4.14 -2.41
N GLY A 28 11.33 -3.39 -1.36
CA GLY A 28 11.92 -3.95 -0.15
C GLY A 28 11.79 -3.02 1.04
N ALA A 29 11.69 -3.60 2.24
CA ALA A 29 11.62 -2.83 3.48
C ALA A 29 12.92 -2.04 3.75
N ASN A 30 12.86 -1.06 4.65
CA ASN A 30 14.07 -0.35 5.06
C ASN A 30 15.10 -1.30 5.66
N GLY A 31 16.36 -1.18 5.23
CA GLY A 31 17.45 -2.08 5.64
C GLY A 31 17.52 -3.40 4.85
N SER A 32 16.67 -3.63 3.83
CA SER A 32 16.73 -4.83 2.98
C SER A 32 17.83 -4.82 1.91
N GLY A 33 18.75 -3.87 1.95
CA GLY A 33 19.85 -3.79 0.99
C GLY A 33 19.48 -3.19 -0.38
N LYS A 34 18.36 -2.44 -0.50
CA LYS A 34 17.87 -1.82 -1.73
C LYS A 34 18.96 -1.04 -2.49
N SER A 35 19.56 -0.04 -1.86
CA SER A 35 20.58 0.80 -2.52
C SER A 35 21.85 0.03 -2.87
N LYS A 36 22.20 -1.04 -2.11
CA LYS A 36 23.26 -1.96 -2.46
C LYS A 36 22.91 -2.77 -3.72
N LEU A 37 21.66 -3.22 -3.84
CA LEU A 37 21.19 -3.94 -5.03
C LEU A 37 21.24 -3.02 -6.26
N GLY A 38 20.80 -1.76 -6.15
CA GLY A 38 20.92 -0.78 -7.24
C GLY A 38 22.37 -0.55 -7.68
N ALA A 39 23.28 -0.46 -6.72
CA ALA A 39 24.71 -0.36 -7.02
C ALA A 39 25.27 -1.64 -7.67
N TRP A 40 24.84 -2.81 -7.20
CA TRP A 40 25.22 -4.09 -7.79
C TRP A 40 24.74 -4.20 -9.24
N ILE A 41 23.48 -3.84 -9.53
CA ILE A 41 22.93 -3.86 -10.89
C ILE A 41 23.71 -2.91 -11.80
N GLU A 42 23.99 -1.67 -11.35
CA GLU A 42 24.77 -0.69 -12.13
C GLU A 42 26.17 -1.25 -12.48
N GLN A 43 26.81 -1.98 -11.57
CA GLN A 43 28.13 -2.57 -11.76
C GLN A 43 28.15 -3.71 -12.80
N GLN A 44 26.99 -4.31 -13.13
CA GLN A 44 26.93 -5.37 -14.14
C GLN A 44 27.14 -4.84 -15.56
N ASP A 45 26.78 -3.58 -15.82
CA ASP A 45 27.02 -2.91 -17.10
C ASP A 45 27.04 -1.39 -16.92
N MET A 46 28.17 -0.86 -16.50
CA MET A 46 28.33 0.56 -16.19
C MET A 46 28.23 1.49 -17.41
N GLU A 47 28.36 0.96 -18.61
CA GLU A 47 28.21 1.71 -19.85
C GLU A 47 26.75 1.81 -20.30
N GLN A 48 25.92 0.85 -19.94
CA GLN A 48 24.50 0.83 -20.32
C GLN A 48 23.57 1.31 -19.22
N ILE A 49 23.99 1.27 -17.96
CA ILE A 49 23.14 1.55 -16.81
C ILE A 49 23.53 2.88 -16.17
N HIS A 50 22.57 3.78 -15.98
CA HIS A 50 22.73 5.02 -15.24
C HIS A 50 21.87 5.01 -13.98
N ARG A 51 22.48 5.27 -12.82
CA ARG A 51 21.79 5.26 -11.54
C ARG A 51 21.67 6.66 -10.95
N ILE A 52 20.45 7.02 -10.56
CA ILE A 52 20.10 8.21 -9.79
C ILE A 52 19.96 7.78 -8.34
N GLY A 53 20.95 8.10 -7.50
CA GLY A 53 21.00 7.70 -6.10
C GLY A 53 19.96 8.42 -5.24
N ALA A 54 19.59 7.80 -4.10
CA ALA A 54 18.66 8.38 -3.13
C ALA A 54 19.21 9.66 -2.49
N GLN A 55 20.50 9.68 -2.18
CA GLN A 55 21.17 10.85 -1.60
C GLN A 55 21.67 11.80 -2.68
N ARG A 56 20.98 12.94 -2.83
CA ARG A 56 21.24 13.95 -3.85
C ARG A 56 21.14 15.36 -3.31
N ASN A 57 22.07 16.24 -3.72
CA ASN A 57 22.00 17.68 -3.45
C ASN A 57 21.05 18.32 -4.46
N LEU A 58 20.01 19.00 -3.97
CA LEU A 58 19.03 19.72 -4.80
C LEU A 58 19.31 21.21 -4.90
N ASN A 59 20.49 21.68 -4.51
CA ASN A 59 20.91 23.06 -4.72
C ASN A 59 21.63 23.18 -6.07
N PHE A 60 21.37 24.26 -6.78
CA PHE A 60 22.04 24.61 -8.02
C PHE A 60 22.27 26.11 -8.13
N GLN A 61 23.25 26.49 -8.96
CA GLN A 61 23.63 27.87 -9.16
C GLN A 61 22.66 28.57 -10.11
N GLU A 62 22.48 29.90 -9.94
CA GLU A 62 21.63 30.69 -10.84
C GLU A 62 22.20 30.73 -12.26
N ASN A 63 23.53 30.88 -12.39
CA ASN A 63 24.25 30.91 -13.66
C ASN A 63 24.85 29.54 -13.94
N ILE A 64 24.31 28.80 -14.90
CA ILE A 64 24.78 27.48 -15.26
C ILE A 64 25.99 27.60 -16.19
N PRO A 65 27.12 26.95 -15.92
CA PRO A 65 28.30 26.99 -16.75
C PRO A 65 28.05 26.30 -18.10
N LEU A 66 28.38 26.95 -19.19
CA LEU A 66 28.27 26.37 -20.53
C LEU A 66 29.37 25.30 -20.72
N LYS A 67 28.97 24.13 -21.23
CA LYS A 67 29.86 23.03 -21.57
C LYS A 67 29.58 22.55 -23.00
N SER A 68 30.56 21.89 -23.63
CA SER A 68 30.29 21.17 -24.86
C SER A 68 29.37 19.98 -24.58
N TYR A 69 28.61 19.54 -25.58
CA TYR A 69 27.67 18.45 -25.42
C TYR A 69 28.35 17.17 -24.88
N SER A 70 29.46 16.74 -25.48
CA SER A 70 30.18 15.54 -25.06
C SER A 70 30.73 15.62 -23.62
N GLN A 71 31.26 16.78 -23.23
CA GLN A 71 31.73 16.98 -21.86
C GLN A 71 30.58 16.92 -20.84
N ALA A 72 29.48 17.57 -21.16
CA ALA A 72 28.32 17.61 -20.25
C ALA A 72 27.69 16.22 -20.07
N GLU A 73 27.54 15.45 -21.16
CA GLU A 73 27.07 14.07 -21.14
C GLU A 73 27.99 13.17 -20.28
N ASP A 74 29.31 13.26 -20.51
CA ASP A 74 30.31 12.52 -19.76
C ASP A 74 30.27 12.83 -18.26
N PHE A 75 30.11 14.09 -17.87
CA PHE A 75 29.98 14.49 -16.45
C PHE A 75 28.74 13.92 -15.81
N VAL A 76 27.59 13.92 -16.50
CA VAL A 76 26.35 13.34 -15.97
C VAL A 76 26.50 11.83 -15.78
N PHE A 77 27.07 11.15 -16.78
CA PHE A 77 27.10 9.68 -16.80
C PHE A 77 28.24 9.09 -15.99
N TYR A 78 29.45 9.66 -16.06
CA TYR A 78 30.67 9.15 -15.44
C TYR A 78 31.20 10.00 -14.29
N GLY A 79 30.72 11.23 -14.11
CA GLY A 79 31.24 12.18 -13.12
C GLY A 79 32.53 12.88 -13.58
N THR A 80 33.02 12.63 -14.81
CA THR A 80 34.24 13.20 -15.39
C THR A 80 34.24 13.09 -16.91
N ASP A 81 34.92 14.02 -17.60
CA ASP A 81 35.19 13.95 -19.04
C ASP A 81 36.54 13.31 -19.36
N GLU A 82 37.37 12.99 -18.37
CA GLU A 82 38.64 12.33 -18.55
C GLU A 82 38.48 10.86 -18.99
N LYS A 83 39.06 10.47 -20.12
CA LYS A 83 38.98 9.12 -20.69
C LYS A 83 39.39 8.02 -19.69
N SER A 84 40.43 8.28 -18.87
CA SER A 84 40.92 7.35 -17.85
C SER A 84 39.95 7.17 -16.70
N GLY A 85 39.13 8.17 -16.40
CA GLY A 85 38.18 8.19 -15.27
C GLY A 85 36.82 7.55 -15.58
N LYS A 86 36.51 7.24 -16.83
CA LYS A 86 35.21 6.70 -17.24
C LYS A 86 35.00 5.26 -16.79
N ARG A 87 36.08 4.48 -16.64
CA ARG A 87 36.00 3.09 -16.20
C ARG A 87 35.47 3.01 -14.75
N GLY A 88 34.40 2.29 -14.56
CA GLY A 88 33.85 1.98 -13.25
C GLY A 88 33.16 3.15 -12.53
N LYS A 89 32.93 4.30 -13.20
CA LYS A 89 32.28 5.48 -12.62
C LYS A 89 32.86 5.93 -11.28
N GLY A 90 34.18 5.76 -11.10
CA GLY A 90 34.86 6.04 -9.84
C GLY A 90 34.72 7.50 -9.37
N TYR A 91 34.76 8.47 -10.28
CA TYR A 91 34.54 9.88 -9.95
C TYR A 91 33.09 10.16 -9.52
N ARG A 92 32.11 9.52 -10.16
CA ARG A 92 30.70 9.67 -9.78
C ARG A 92 30.42 9.14 -8.35
N TRP A 93 31.06 8.02 -7.99
CA TRP A 93 30.82 7.32 -6.72
C TRP A 93 32.01 7.39 -5.74
N GLU A 94 32.90 8.36 -5.86
CA GLU A 94 34.08 8.54 -4.97
C GLU A 94 34.81 7.23 -4.66
N TRP A 95 35.15 6.47 -5.73
CA TRP A 95 36.00 5.28 -5.63
C TRP A 95 35.52 4.24 -4.62
N GLY A 96 34.24 3.96 -4.58
CA GLY A 96 33.63 2.89 -3.76
C GLY A 96 32.50 3.29 -2.84
N LYS A 97 32.13 4.57 -2.77
CA LYS A 97 31.00 5.02 -1.98
C LYS A 97 29.67 4.91 -2.74
N TYR A 98 29.45 3.79 -3.45
CA TYR A 98 28.31 3.59 -4.33
C TYR A 98 26.93 3.82 -3.68
N THR A 99 26.81 3.63 -2.36
CA THR A 99 25.52 3.74 -1.65
C THR A 99 25.44 4.92 -0.69
N THR A 100 26.57 5.54 -0.36
CA THR A 100 26.64 6.59 0.68
C THR A 100 27.07 7.95 0.15
N LYS A 101 27.43 8.04 -1.14
CA LYS A 101 27.81 9.31 -1.76
C LYS A 101 26.60 10.21 -1.87
N LEU A 102 26.71 11.43 -1.30
CA LEU A 102 25.81 12.53 -1.66
C LEU A 102 26.17 13.01 -3.06
N VAL A 103 25.30 12.76 -4.04
CA VAL A 103 25.52 13.20 -5.42
C VAL A 103 25.27 14.70 -5.52
N ASP A 104 26.26 15.42 -5.99
CA ASP A 104 26.26 16.89 -6.17
C ASP A 104 26.60 17.22 -7.63
N ASP A 105 25.67 16.94 -8.53
CA ASP A 105 25.85 17.06 -9.97
C ASP A 105 24.78 17.92 -10.66
N PHE A 106 23.93 18.63 -9.89
CA PHE A 106 22.80 19.36 -10.43
C PHE A 106 23.20 20.40 -11.50
N ASP A 107 24.21 21.22 -11.21
CA ASP A 107 24.73 22.20 -12.20
C ASP A 107 25.21 21.52 -13.48
N ASN A 108 25.86 20.35 -13.36
CA ASN A 108 26.33 19.59 -14.53
C ASN A 108 25.15 19.02 -15.34
N VAL A 109 24.09 18.58 -14.69
CA VAL A 109 22.86 18.07 -15.33
C VAL A 109 22.15 19.18 -16.09
N LEU A 110 22.01 20.37 -15.48
CA LEU A 110 21.43 21.52 -16.17
C LEU A 110 22.30 22.02 -17.34
N ALA A 111 23.62 22.00 -17.18
CA ALA A 111 24.55 22.29 -18.25
C ALA A 111 24.42 21.30 -19.42
N ALA A 112 24.24 20.00 -19.12
CA ALA A 112 24.01 18.99 -20.15
C ALA A 112 22.70 19.21 -20.91
N LEU A 113 21.63 19.58 -20.22
CA LEU A 113 20.35 19.88 -20.85
C LEU A 113 20.42 21.07 -21.81
N ILE A 114 21.14 22.15 -21.42
CA ILE A 114 21.39 23.33 -22.28
C ILE A 114 22.25 22.92 -23.47
N ALA A 115 23.32 22.17 -23.26
CA ALA A 115 24.21 21.71 -24.33
C ALA A 115 23.48 20.79 -25.34
N LEU A 116 22.59 19.92 -24.87
CA LEU A 116 21.75 19.08 -25.72
C LEU A 116 20.83 19.92 -26.61
N LYS A 117 20.11 20.90 -26.03
CA LYS A 117 19.29 21.86 -26.79
C LYS A 117 20.09 22.59 -27.84
N ASN A 118 21.29 23.08 -27.48
CA ASN A 118 22.14 23.84 -28.41
C ASN A 118 22.59 22.93 -29.56
N ASN A 119 22.98 21.70 -29.30
CA ASN A 119 23.36 20.72 -30.32
C ASN A 119 22.20 20.40 -31.28
N ASP A 120 20.97 20.22 -30.77
CA ASP A 120 19.79 19.98 -31.58
C ASP A 120 19.44 21.19 -32.46
N ASN A 121 19.54 22.40 -31.91
CA ASN A 121 19.33 23.62 -32.66
C ASN A 121 20.41 23.83 -33.74
N GLU A 122 21.67 23.51 -33.46
CA GLU A 122 22.76 23.62 -34.44
C GLU A 122 22.56 22.64 -35.60
N LYS A 123 22.16 21.39 -35.32
CA LYS A 123 21.81 20.43 -36.37
C LYS A 123 20.66 20.95 -37.24
N PHE A 124 19.59 21.43 -36.63
CA PHE A 124 18.45 22.01 -37.34
C PHE A 124 18.84 23.18 -38.23
N VAL A 125 19.65 24.12 -37.72
CA VAL A 125 20.14 25.26 -38.51
C VAL A 125 20.98 24.78 -39.70
N ASN A 126 21.83 23.77 -39.51
CA ASN A 126 22.65 23.22 -40.60
C ASN A 126 21.81 22.52 -41.65
N GLU A 127 20.80 21.75 -41.25
CA GLU A 127 19.83 21.10 -42.14
C GLU A 127 19.02 22.16 -42.94
N CYS A 128 18.53 23.20 -42.27
CA CYS A 128 17.84 24.31 -42.93
C CYS A 128 18.73 25.06 -43.96
N LYS A 129 20.04 25.17 -43.67
CA LYS A 129 20.99 25.78 -44.62
C LYS A 129 21.30 24.87 -45.81
N ALA A 130 21.25 23.57 -45.63
CA ALA A 130 21.48 22.57 -46.66
C ALA A 130 20.26 22.34 -47.55
N ALA A 131 19.05 22.69 -47.11
CA ALA A 131 17.83 22.51 -47.87
C ALA A 131 17.79 23.36 -49.12
N PRO A 132 17.52 22.77 -50.32
CA PRO A 132 17.50 23.48 -51.60
C PRO A 132 16.41 24.55 -51.71
N THR A 133 15.25 24.28 -51.07
CA THR A 133 14.09 25.19 -51.05
C THR A 133 13.60 25.44 -49.63
N ARG A 134 12.74 26.47 -49.47
CA ARG A 134 12.10 26.75 -48.17
C ARG A 134 11.16 25.65 -47.70
N GLU A 135 10.50 25.00 -48.63
CA GLU A 135 9.52 23.94 -48.39
C GLU A 135 10.17 22.62 -47.94
N GLU A 136 11.45 22.43 -48.27
CA GLU A 136 12.23 21.25 -47.87
C GLU A 136 12.92 21.40 -46.51
N ARG A 137 12.76 22.54 -45.84
CA ARG A 137 13.33 22.73 -44.51
C ARG A 137 12.59 21.87 -43.48
N PRO A 138 13.33 21.21 -42.59
CA PRO A 138 12.70 20.44 -41.52
C PRO A 138 11.93 21.36 -40.54
N ASP A 139 10.98 20.78 -39.84
CA ASP A 139 10.33 21.45 -38.72
C ASP A 139 11.30 21.62 -37.54
N PRO A 140 11.09 22.67 -36.72
CA PRO A 140 11.92 22.89 -35.52
C PRO A 140 11.92 21.67 -34.61
N PRO A 141 13.08 21.27 -34.06
CA PRO A 141 13.17 20.10 -33.18
C PRO A 141 12.44 20.37 -31.87
N PHE A 142 11.74 19.35 -31.39
CA PHE A 142 11.19 19.32 -30.04
C PHE A 142 12.29 18.89 -29.06
N THR A 143 12.94 19.87 -28.45
CA THR A 143 14.17 19.70 -27.68
C THR A 143 13.90 19.10 -26.27
N SER A 144 14.97 18.65 -25.60
CA SER A 144 14.87 18.18 -24.20
C SER A 144 14.37 19.25 -23.23
N ILE A 145 14.64 20.53 -23.50
CA ILE A 145 14.09 21.65 -22.70
C ILE A 145 12.59 21.85 -22.96
N ASP A 146 12.11 21.63 -24.19
CA ASP A 146 10.68 21.67 -24.47
C ASP A 146 9.94 20.54 -23.74
N LYS A 147 10.52 19.33 -23.72
CA LYS A 147 10.01 18.20 -22.93
C LYS A 147 9.97 18.52 -21.44
N LEU A 148 11.05 19.06 -20.88
CA LEU A 148 11.11 19.49 -19.49
C LEU A 148 10.02 20.52 -19.16
N THR A 149 9.84 21.51 -20.03
CA THR A 149 8.84 22.58 -19.85
C THR A 149 7.42 22.00 -19.87
N GLN A 150 7.13 21.05 -20.77
CA GLN A 150 5.84 20.35 -20.78
C GLN A 150 5.61 19.53 -19.52
N ILE A 151 6.60 18.77 -19.07
CA ILE A 151 6.52 18.00 -17.80
C ILE A 151 6.24 18.96 -16.65
N TRP A 152 6.99 20.08 -16.57
CA TRP A 152 6.80 21.09 -15.53
C TRP A 152 5.38 21.65 -15.50
N ASN A 153 4.83 22.02 -16.66
CA ASN A 153 3.47 22.57 -16.78
C ASN A 153 2.38 21.57 -16.37
N VAL A 154 2.58 20.28 -16.66
CA VAL A 154 1.66 19.21 -16.23
C VAL A 154 1.67 19.04 -14.69
N ILE A 155 2.86 19.15 -14.09
CA ILE A 155 3.04 18.93 -12.64
C ILE A 155 2.63 20.18 -11.86
N PHE A 156 2.99 21.37 -12.34
CA PHE A 156 2.75 22.66 -11.70
C PHE A 156 1.93 23.59 -12.59
N PRO A 157 0.61 23.39 -12.74
CA PRO A 157 -0.22 24.16 -13.70
C PRO A 157 -0.19 25.68 -13.49
N GLN A 158 0.06 26.14 -12.25
CA GLN A 158 0.13 27.58 -11.93
C GLN A 158 1.55 28.15 -12.01
N ARG A 159 2.52 27.37 -12.47
CA ARG A 159 3.93 27.75 -12.50
C ARG A 159 4.52 27.43 -13.85
N LYS A 160 5.21 28.39 -14.42
CA LYS A 160 5.89 28.24 -15.72
C LYS A 160 7.38 28.16 -15.51
N LEU A 161 8.06 27.32 -16.28
CA LEU A 161 9.51 27.25 -16.36
C LEU A 161 9.97 27.79 -17.71
N ARG A 162 10.94 28.70 -17.69
CA ARG A 162 11.62 29.22 -18.91
C ARG A 162 13.11 29.08 -18.75
N VAL A 163 13.77 28.82 -19.87
CA VAL A 163 15.23 28.76 -19.92
C VAL A 163 15.73 29.86 -20.88
N GLU A 164 16.26 30.92 -20.29
CA GLU A 164 16.72 32.11 -20.98
C GLU A 164 18.14 32.45 -20.50
N ASP A 165 19.04 32.78 -21.41
CA ASP A 165 20.43 33.17 -21.09
C ASP A 165 21.15 32.19 -20.14
N ALA A 166 21.00 30.88 -20.40
CA ALA A 166 21.53 29.78 -19.58
C ALA A 166 21.04 29.79 -18.11
N LYS A 167 19.89 30.41 -17.83
CA LYS A 167 19.25 30.43 -16.52
C LYS A 167 17.90 29.71 -16.56
N PHE A 168 17.61 28.98 -15.50
CA PHE A 168 16.31 28.38 -15.29
C PHE A 168 15.45 29.30 -14.42
N LEU A 169 14.46 29.94 -15.05
CA LEU A 169 13.60 30.93 -14.43
C LEU A 169 12.21 30.35 -14.21
N ALA A 170 11.72 30.43 -12.98
CA ALA A 170 10.36 30.02 -12.65
C ALA A 170 9.46 31.27 -12.47
N PHE A 171 8.19 31.10 -12.87
CA PHE A 171 7.18 32.15 -12.82
C PHE A 171 5.93 31.59 -12.16
N LEU A 172 5.40 32.30 -11.16
CA LEU A 172 4.09 32.04 -10.57
C LEU A 172 3.06 32.88 -11.33
N THR A 173 2.07 32.23 -11.93
CA THR A 173 0.93 32.89 -12.56
C THR A 173 -0.17 33.13 -11.54
N ARG A 174 -0.50 34.40 -11.29
CA ARG A 174 -1.57 34.80 -10.39
C ARG A 174 -2.30 36.00 -11.00
N ASP A 175 -3.64 35.91 -11.12
CA ASP A 175 -4.51 36.99 -11.58
C ASP A 175 -3.98 37.69 -12.87
N ASP A 176 -3.64 36.88 -13.91
CA ASP A 176 -3.05 37.32 -15.18
C ASP A 176 -1.67 38.00 -15.08
N SER A 177 -1.04 37.99 -13.92
CA SER A 177 0.32 38.46 -13.72
C SER A 177 1.30 37.32 -13.56
N GLU A 178 2.54 37.47 -14.05
CA GLU A 178 3.62 36.51 -13.84
C GLU A 178 4.65 37.12 -12.89
N ILE A 179 4.89 36.44 -11.79
CA ILE A 179 5.87 36.82 -10.79
C ILE A 179 7.06 35.88 -10.94
N GLN A 180 8.20 36.42 -11.38
CA GLN A 180 9.44 35.66 -11.47
C GLN A 180 10.03 35.40 -10.09
N TYR A 181 10.55 34.18 -9.89
CA TYR A 181 11.35 33.82 -8.74
C TYR A 181 12.54 32.92 -9.15
N ASN A 182 13.61 33.00 -8.37
CA ASN A 182 14.89 32.36 -8.69
C ASN A 182 15.00 30.97 -8.09
N SER A 183 16.04 30.21 -8.46
CA SER A 183 16.36 28.88 -7.96
C SER A 183 16.32 28.75 -6.43
N ASN A 184 16.84 29.77 -5.72
CA ASN A 184 16.85 29.80 -4.25
C ASN A 184 15.44 29.94 -3.61
N GLN A 185 14.44 30.33 -4.38
CA GLN A 185 13.06 30.51 -3.97
C GLN A 185 12.17 29.33 -4.40
N MET A 186 12.71 28.39 -5.17
CA MET A 186 12.02 27.14 -5.50
C MET A 186 11.89 26.27 -4.26
N SER A 187 10.73 25.64 -4.11
CA SER A 187 10.51 24.62 -3.08
C SER A 187 11.35 23.37 -3.36
N ASP A 188 11.56 22.54 -2.34
CA ASP A 188 12.30 21.28 -2.48
C ASP A 188 11.66 20.35 -3.52
N GLY A 189 10.32 20.32 -3.58
CA GLY A 189 9.58 19.55 -4.59
C GLY A 189 9.82 20.06 -6.03
N GLU A 190 9.88 21.37 -6.23
CA GLU A 190 10.20 21.96 -7.54
C GLU A 190 11.63 21.63 -7.97
N ARG A 191 12.58 21.77 -7.06
CA ARG A 191 13.99 21.41 -7.33
C ARG A 191 14.14 19.93 -7.62
N ALA A 192 13.42 19.07 -6.88
CA ALA A 192 13.44 17.63 -7.12
C ALA A 192 12.87 17.27 -8.50
N VAL A 193 11.73 17.85 -8.90
CA VAL A 193 11.16 17.65 -10.24
C VAL A 193 12.12 18.12 -11.32
N LEU A 194 12.70 19.30 -11.18
CA LEU A 194 13.67 19.86 -12.15
C LEU A 194 14.89 18.94 -12.28
N TYR A 195 15.48 18.52 -11.16
CA TYR A 195 16.64 17.64 -11.14
C TYR A 195 16.37 16.28 -11.78
N LEU A 196 15.31 15.60 -11.34
CA LEU A 196 14.98 14.25 -11.81
C LEU A 196 14.60 14.24 -13.29
N ALA A 197 13.81 15.22 -13.73
CA ALA A 197 13.46 15.34 -15.14
C ALA A 197 14.70 15.64 -15.99
N ALA A 198 15.57 16.56 -15.56
CA ALA A 198 16.80 16.86 -16.26
C ALA A 198 17.76 15.66 -16.34
N GLN A 199 17.93 14.90 -15.23
CA GLN A 199 18.74 13.66 -15.21
C GLN A 199 18.25 12.66 -16.27
N VAL A 200 16.94 12.35 -16.28
CA VAL A 200 16.36 11.38 -17.21
C VAL A 200 16.44 11.85 -18.66
N LEU A 201 16.20 13.14 -18.92
CA LEU A 201 16.20 13.69 -20.27
C LEU A 201 17.62 13.84 -20.87
N CYS A 202 18.66 13.92 -20.03
CA CYS A 202 20.06 14.06 -20.47
C CYS A 202 20.76 12.72 -20.73
N VAL A 203 20.22 11.60 -20.24
CA VAL A 203 20.85 10.28 -20.44
C VAL A 203 20.72 9.87 -21.92
N PRO A 204 21.78 9.30 -22.54
CA PRO A 204 21.74 8.83 -23.91
C PRO A 204 20.61 7.83 -24.19
N ALA A 205 20.25 7.67 -25.46
CA ALA A 205 19.18 6.74 -25.84
C ALA A 205 19.52 5.27 -25.54
N ASN A 206 18.47 4.46 -25.34
CA ASN A 206 18.57 3.02 -25.13
C ASN A 206 19.37 2.60 -23.88
N LYS A 207 19.33 3.39 -22.82
CA LYS A 207 19.96 3.08 -21.53
C LYS A 207 18.96 2.51 -20.52
N THR A 208 19.49 1.83 -19.51
CA THR A 208 18.73 1.46 -18.30
C THR A 208 18.95 2.53 -17.23
N LEU A 209 17.85 3.03 -16.69
CA LEU A 209 17.82 4.04 -15.64
C LEU A 209 17.43 3.37 -14.32
N ILE A 210 18.30 3.41 -13.33
CA ILE A 210 17.96 2.98 -11.96
C ILE A 210 17.63 4.22 -11.14
N ILE A 211 16.45 4.23 -10.54
CA ILE A 211 15.99 5.31 -9.67
C ILE A 211 15.87 4.75 -8.24
N ASP A 212 16.79 5.15 -7.38
CA ASP A 212 16.80 4.76 -5.98
C ASP A 212 15.96 5.75 -5.18
N GLU A 213 14.90 5.25 -4.51
CA GLU A 213 13.89 5.99 -3.76
C GLU A 213 13.25 7.12 -4.62
N PRO A 214 12.41 6.77 -5.62
CA PRO A 214 11.76 7.73 -6.51
C PRO A 214 10.82 8.70 -5.80
N GLU A 215 10.37 8.38 -4.58
CA GLU A 215 9.49 9.16 -3.72
C GLU A 215 10.17 10.28 -2.94
N VAL A 216 11.49 10.23 -2.77
CA VAL A 216 12.23 11.17 -1.93
C VAL A 216 12.12 12.61 -2.46
N HIS A 217 11.71 13.54 -1.58
CA HIS A 217 11.41 14.95 -1.84
C HIS A 217 10.19 15.23 -2.71
N LEU A 218 9.39 14.23 -3.06
CA LEU A 218 8.19 14.37 -3.87
C LEU A 218 6.92 14.06 -3.09
N HIS A 219 5.92 14.93 -3.22
CA HIS A 219 4.57 14.60 -2.76
C HIS A 219 3.95 13.56 -3.70
N ARG A 220 3.17 12.63 -3.17
CA ARG A 220 2.56 11.53 -3.93
C ARG A 220 1.80 11.97 -5.20
N SER A 221 1.06 13.08 -5.12
CA SER A 221 0.31 13.62 -6.27
C SER A 221 1.21 14.09 -7.43
N ILE A 222 2.46 14.44 -7.14
CA ILE A 222 3.47 14.88 -8.11
C ILE A 222 4.25 13.68 -8.64
N MET A 223 4.63 12.77 -7.76
CA MET A 223 5.50 11.62 -8.05
C MET A 223 5.00 10.77 -9.21
N ASN A 224 3.76 10.27 -9.15
CA ASN A 224 3.21 9.41 -10.21
C ASN A 224 3.12 10.15 -11.55
N ARG A 225 2.73 11.43 -11.54
CA ARG A 225 2.67 12.23 -12.77
C ARG A 225 4.04 12.45 -13.38
N LEU A 226 5.06 12.71 -12.56
CA LEU A 226 6.43 12.89 -13.01
C LEU A 226 6.95 11.65 -13.71
N TRP A 227 6.87 10.49 -13.04
CA TRP A 227 7.44 9.27 -13.58
C TRP A 227 6.69 8.79 -14.81
N SER A 228 5.36 8.82 -14.83
CA SER A 228 4.56 8.47 -16.03
C SER A 228 4.88 9.39 -17.22
N ALA A 229 5.09 10.70 -16.99
CA ALA A 229 5.50 11.62 -18.05
C ALA A 229 6.90 11.29 -18.56
N LEU A 230 7.87 11.03 -17.68
CA LEU A 230 9.24 10.68 -18.06
C LEU A 230 9.32 9.37 -18.83
N GLU A 231 8.61 8.34 -18.41
CA GLU A 231 8.49 7.06 -19.13
C GLU A 231 7.93 7.26 -20.54
N SER A 232 6.90 8.13 -20.67
CA SER A 232 6.30 8.45 -21.97
C SER A 232 7.26 9.17 -22.90
N TYR A 233 8.13 10.05 -22.38
CA TYR A 233 9.14 10.76 -23.17
C TYR A 233 10.39 9.95 -23.46
N ARG A 234 10.62 8.87 -22.71
CA ARG A 234 11.78 7.98 -22.85
C ARG A 234 11.36 6.51 -23.00
N PRO A 235 10.51 6.19 -24.01
CA PRO A 235 10.11 4.80 -24.30
C PRO A 235 11.27 3.95 -24.80
N ASP A 236 12.40 4.55 -25.09
CA ASP A 236 13.67 3.95 -25.47
C ASP A 236 14.45 3.41 -24.26
N CYS A 237 14.13 3.82 -23.04
CA CYS A 237 14.85 3.46 -21.83
C CYS A 237 14.04 2.47 -20.98
N LEU A 238 14.78 1.59 -20.28
CA LEU A 238 14.22 0.78 -19.21
C LEU A 238 14.38 1.53 -17.88
N PHE A 239 13.29 1.68 -17.13
CA PHE A 239 13.29 2.26 -15.80
C PHE A 239 13.28 1.14 -14.75
N ILE A 240 14.23 1.15 -13.83
CA ILE A 240 14.26 0.25 -12.66
C ILE A 240 14.09 1.12 -11.42
N TYR A 241 12.91 1.08 -10.83
CA TYR A 241 12.61 1.79 -9.59
C TYR A 241 12.92 0.91 -8.39
N ILE A 242 13.63 1.44 -7.42
CA ILE A 242 13.95 0.77 -6.16
C ILE A 242 13.31 1.56 -5.03
N THR A 243 12.27 1.01 -4.42
CA THR A 243 11.40 1.75 -3.50
C THR A 243 10.99 0.93 -2.28
N HIS A 244 10.56 1.62 -1.25
CA HIS A 244 9.79 1.06 -0.14
C HIS A 244 8.32 1.51 -0.15
N ASP A 245 7.95 2.42 -1.07
CA ASP A 245 6.56 2.91 -1.21
C ASP A 245 5.74 1.92 -2.05
N THR A 246 4.91 1.15 -1.33
CA THR A 246 4.02 0.15 -1.90
C THR A 246 2.94 0.74 -2.79
N GLN A 247 2.51 1.98 -2.53
CA GLN A 247 1.52 2.67 -3.36
C GLN A 247 2.12 3.14 -4.69
N PHE A 248 3.39 3.53 -4.69
CA PHE A 248 4.12 3.79 -5.93
C PHE A 248 4.18 2.53 -6.80
N ALA A 249 4.51 1.40 -6.18
CA ALA A 249 4.57 0.12 -6.89
C ALA A 249 3.20 -0.31 -7.45
N ALA A 250 2.13 -0.13 -6.69
CA ALA A 250 0.77 -0.43 -7.11
C ALA A 250 0.28 0.47 -8.26
N ALA A 251 0.74 1.74 -8.32
CA ALA A 251 0.41 2.65 -9.41
C ALA A 251 1.00 2.23 -10.78
N HIS A 252 2.02 1.37 -10.78
CA HIS A 252 2.69 0.83 -11.98
C HIS A 252 2.22 -0.60 -12.31
N GLY A 253 0.90 -0.79 -12.45
CA GLY A 253 0.26 -2.10 -12.59
C GLY A 253 0.72 -2.99 -13.75
N GLN A 254 1.37 -2.44 -14.78
CA GLN A 254 1.87 -3.20 -15.95
C GLN A 254 3.38 -3.46 -15.90
N SER A 255 4.06 -3.11 -14.82
CA SER A 255 5.49 -3.30 -14.63
C SER A 255 5.80 -4.65 -13.99
N ASP A 256 6.95 -5.24 -14.33
CA ASP A 256 7.47 -6.39 -13.58
C ASP A 256 7.81 -5.96 -12.15
N LYS A 257 7.53 -6.82 -11.19
CA LYS A 257 7.74 -6.54 -9.78
C LYS A 257 8.66 -7.57 -9.15
N VAL A 258 9.65 -7.08 -8.42
CA VAL A 258 10.66 -7.90 -7.74
C VAL A 258 10.66 -7.54 -6.26
N TRP A 259 10.48 -8.53 -5.41
CA TRP A 259 10.51 -8.34 -3.98
C TRP A 259 11.84 -8.78 -3.37
N ILE A 260 12.42 -7.91 -2.54
CA ILE A 260 13.58 -8.25 -1.72
C ILE A 260 13.08 -8.86 -0.41
N LYS A 261 13.07 -10.19 -0.30
CA LYS A 261 12.66 -10.92 0.91
C LYS A 261 13.64 -10.74 2.05
N GLU A 262 14.91 -10.99 1.75
CA GLU A 262 15.99 -11.00 2.74
C GLU A 262 17.28 -10.47 2.15
N PHE A 263 18.13 -9.91 3.00
CA PHE A 263 19.50 -9.53 2.69
C PHE A 263 20.39 -9.85 3.89
N ASP A 264 21.35 -10.74 3.73
CA ASP A 264 22.28 -11.20 4.79
C ASP A 264 23.49 -10.28 5.01
N GLY A 265 23.60 -9.22 4.20
CA GLY A 265 24.76 -8.31 4.16
C GLY A 265 25.57 -8.45 2.88
N THR A 266 25.46 -9.59 2.18
CA THR A 266 26.22 -9.96 0.99
C THR A 266 25.32 -10.44 -0.14
N HIS A 267 24.33 -11.28 0.15
CA HIS A 267 23.44 -11.90 -0.82
C HIS A 267 22.00 -11.49 -0.59
N TRP A 268 21.23 -11.42 -1.68
CA TRP A 268 19.79 -11.13 -1.67
C TRP A 268 18.99 -12.39 -1.95
N LYS A 269 17.86 -12.53 -1.26
CA LYS A 269 16.82 -13.47 -1.65
C LYS A 269 15.72 -12.67 -2.32
N LEU A 270 15.64 -12.80 -3.65
CA LEU A 270 14.71 -12.07 -4.49
C LEU A 270 13.57 -12.97 -4.95
N GLU A 271 12.40 -12.42 -5.16
CA GLU A 271 11.26 -13.10 -5.75
C GLU A 271 10.56 -12.21 -6.76
N ILE A 272 10.32 -12.76 -7.97
CA ILE A 272 9.50 -12.09 -8.98
C ILE A 272 8.04 -12.36 -8.61
N ILE A 273 7.23 -11.30 -8.51
CA ILE A 273 5.82 -11.39 -8.12
C ILE A 273 4.99 -11.60 -9.39
N ASP A 274 4.40 -12.78 -9.51
CA ASP A 274 3.37 -13.09 -10.52
C ASP A 274 1.99 -12.80 -9.93
N ASP A 275 1.26 -11.86 -10.52
CA ASP A 275 0.14 -11.18 -9.88
C ASP A 275 -1.22 -11.60 -10.47
N HIS A 276 -1.78 -12.73 -10.03
CA HIS A 276 -3.10 -13.16 -10.50
C HIS A 276 -4.15 -13.38 -9.40
N GLU A 277 -3.82 -13.33 -8.10
CA GLU A 277 -4.77 -13.74 -7.05
C GLU A 277 -5.10 -12.68 -5.97
N LEU A 278 -4.33 -11.60 -5.82
CA LEU A 278 -4.55 -10.59 -4.78
C LEU A 278 -4.41 -9.17 -5.32
N PRO A 279 -5.15 -8.19 -4.80
CA PRO A 279 -4.93 -6.78 -5.14
C PRO A 279 -3.49 -6.39 -4.78
N GLU A 280 -2.75 -5.89 -5.77
CA GLU A 280 -1.33 -5.51 -5.64
C GLU A 280 -1.07 -4.60 -4.43
N GLU A 281 -1.94 -3.60 -4.21
CA GLU A 281 -1.84 -2.68 -3.07
C GLU A 281 -1.79 -3.41 -1.73
N LEU A 282 -2.62 -4.46 -1.59
CA LEU A 282 -2.70 -5.24 -0.37
C LEU A 282 -1.45 -6.09 -0.15
N LEU A 283 -0.95 -6.71 -1.21
CA LEU A 283 0.26 -7.52 -1.18
C LEU A 283 1.46 -6.67 -0.74
N PHE A 284 1.60 -5.48 -1.31
CA PHE A 284 2.71 -4.59 -1.01
C PHE A 284 2.66 -3.98 0.40
N ASP A 285 1.47 -3.65 0.89
CA ASP A 285 1.29 -3.17 2.26
C ASP A 285 1.74 -4.23 3.28
N ILE A 286 1.45 -5.50 3.00
CA ILE A 286 1.84 -6.63 3.84
C ILE A 286 3.35 -6.86 3.79
N LEU A 287 3.91 -6.92 2.59
CA LEU A 287 5.35 -7.17 2.38
C LEU A 287 6.22 -6.05 2.99
N GLY A 288 5.73 -4.80 2.94
CA GLY A 288 6.41 -3.65 3.54
C GLY A 288 6.41 -3.63 5.07
N SER A 289 5.43 -4.27 5.73
CA SER A 289 5.23 -4.17 7.18
C SER A 289 6.10 -5.11 8.00
N ARG A 290 6.54 -6.25 7.47
CA ARG A 290 7.21 -7.37 8.17
C ARG A 290 6.45 -7.91 9.40
N LYS A 291 5.19 -7.50 9.60
CA LYS A 291 4.33 -7.97 10.69
C LYS A 291 3.50 -9.16 10.23
N ASN A 292 3.03 -9.95 11.18
CA ASN A 292 1.97 -10.91 10.94
C ASN A 292 0.71 -10.18 10.45
N VAL A 293 -0.16 -10.85 9.74
CA VAL A 293 -1.34 -10.24 9.11
C VAL A 293 -2.61 -10.67 9.82
N LEU A 294 -3.48 -9.70 10.07
CA LEU A 294 -4.80 -9.92 10.63
C LEU A 294 -5.86 -9.28 9.74
N PHE A 295 -6.62 -10.10 9.03
CA PHE A 295 -7.78 -9.66 8.26
C PHE A 295 -9.00 -9.52 9.16
N VAL A 296 -9.70 -8.39 9.09
CA VAL A 296 -10.87 -8.08 9.92
C VAL A 296 -12.01 -7.51 9.08
N GLU A 297 -13.24 -7.61 9.58
CA GLU A 297 -14.39 -6.94 9.00
C GLU A 297 -14.29 -5.42 9.17
N GLY A 298 -15.15 -4.67 8.51
CA GLY A 298 -15.22 -3.22 8.60
C GLY A 298 -14.38 -2.47 7.56
N GLU A 299 -14.39 -1.15 7.67
CA GLU A 299 -13.67 -0.24 6.77
C GLU A 299 -12.37 0.29 7.41
N ARG A 300 -11.46 0.85 6.61
CA ARG A 300 -10.12 1.27 7.05
C ARG A 300 -10.12 2.24 8.25
N ASN A 301 -11.18 3.02 8.44
CA ASN A 301 -11.29 4.00 9.53
C ASN A 301 -12.44 3.67 10.51
N SER A 302 -13.03 2.47 10.42
CA SER A 302 -14.08 2.04 11.33
C SER A 302 -13.55 1.84 12.76
N TYR A 303 -14.46 1.84 13.73
CA TYR A 303 -14.12 1.56 15.13
C TYR A 303 -13.49 0.18 15.29
N ASP A 304 -13.97 -0.79 14.53
CA ASP A 304 -13.53 -2.17 14.52
C ASP A 304 -12.05 -2.29 14.18
N THR A 305 -11.65 -1.66 13.06
CA THR A 305 -10.26 -1.68 12.59
C THR A 305 -9.34 -0.96 13.57
N GLN A 306 -9.80 0.15 14.18
CA GLN A 306 -9.04 0.85 15.22
C GLN A 306 -8.89 -0.02 16.47
N LEU A 307 -9.98 -0.67 16.93
CA LEU A 307 -9.95 -1.57 18.07
C LEU A 307 -8.93 -2.69 17.88
N TYR A 308 -9.01 -3.43 16.77
CA TYR A 308 -8.09 -4.52 16.49
C TYR A 308 -6.64 -4.06 16.33
N SER A 309 -6.40 -2.88 15.74
CA SER A 309 -5.05 -2.34 15.60
C SER A 309 -4.38 -2.04 16.94
N ILE A 310 -5.17 -1.69 17.96
CA ILE A 310 -4.67 -1.44 19.31
C ILE A 310 -4.47 -2.76 20.08
N LEU A 311 -5.42 -3.70 19.92
CA LEU A 311 -5.39 -5.00 20.63
C LEU A 311 -4.32 -5.95 20.10
N TYR A 312 -4.00 -5.87 18.80
CA TYR A 312 -3.03 -6.73 18.12
C TYR A 312 -1.86 -5.92 17.51
N PRO A 313 -1.02 -5.26 18.32
CA PRO A 313 0.03 -4.36 17.85
C PRO A 313 1.15 -5.05 17.07
N SER A 314 1.31 -6.37 17.27
CA SER A 314 2.25 -7.21 16.53
C SER A 314 1.78 -7.58 15.12
N TYR A 315 0.54 -7.25 14.78
CA TYR A 315 -0.07 -7.55 13.49
C TYR A 315 -0.24 -6.29 12.63
N TYR A 316 -0.23 -6.50 11.32
CA TYR A 316 -0.75 -5.55 10.36
C TYR A 316 -2.24 -5.85 10.15
N VAL A 317 -3.10 -4.99 10.70
CA VAL A 317 -4.56 -5.15 10.66
C VAL A 317 -5.10 -4.59 9.36
N ILE A 318 -5.83 -5.42 8.60
CA ILE A 318 -6.36 -5.10 7.29
C ILE A 318 -7.88 -5.22 7.29
N ALA A 319 -8.55 -4.09 7.07
CA ALA A 319 -10.00 -4.04 6.90
C ALA A 319 -10.41 -4.60 5.54
N CYS A 320 -11.36 -5.54 5.53
CA CYS A 320 -11.83 -6.22 4.32
C CYS A 320 -13.27 -5.87 3.92
N GLY A 321 -13.96 -5.04 4.68
CA GLY A 321 -15.36 -4.69 4.45
C GLY A 321 -16.33 -5.73 4.96
N SER A 322 -16.30 -6.97 4.41
CA SER A 322 -17.26 -8.03 4.77
C SER A 322 -16.60 -9.32 5.21
N CYS A 323 -17.33 -10.15 5.95
CA CYS A 323 -16.90 -11.49 6.37
C CYS A 323 -16.46 -12.37 5.19
N THR A 324 -17.16 -12.32 4.07
CA THR A 324 -16.81 -13.07 2.86
C THR A 324 -15.42 -12.68 2.34
N GLN A 325 -15.09 -11.40 2.37
CA GLN A 325 -13.78 -10.90 1.98
C GLN A 325 -12.69 -11.32 2.98
N VAL A 326 -12.97 -11.27 4.29
CA VAL A 326 -12.04 -11.77 5.32
C VAL A 326 -11.73 -13.25 5.07
N ILE A 327 -12.77 -14.08 4.86
CA ILE A 327 -12.62 -15.52 4.62
C ILE A 327 -11.81 -15.78 3.34
N SER A 328 -12.18 -15.13 2.24
CA SER A 328 -11.51 -15.32 0.95
C SER A 328 -10.04 -14.91 1.01
N ARG A 329 -9.74 -13.72 1.53
CA ARG A 329 -8.38 -13.19 1.62
C ARG A 329 -7.49 -13.98 2.57
N THR A 330 -8.03 -14.39 3.75
CA THR A 330 -7.27 -15.22 4.69
C THR A 330 -6.88 -16.56 4.05
N LYS A 331 -7.81 -17.22 3.36
CA LYS A 331 -7.53 -18.49 2.66
C LYS A 331 -6.52 -18.32 1.54
N ALA A 332 -6.69 -17.30 0.67
CA ALA A 332 -5.79 -17.04 -0.43
C ALA A 332 -4.36 -16.79 0.08
N PHE A 333 -4.21 -15.96 1.12
CA PHE A 333 -2.91 -15.65 1.70
C PHE A 333 -2.24 -16.87 2.35
N ARG A 334 -2.99 -17.65 3.15
CA ARG A 334 -2.45 -18.87 3.78
C ARG A 334 -2.07 -19.97 2.78
N ASN A 335 -2.74 -20.01 1.62
CA ASN A 335 -2.45 -20.98 0.55
C ASN A 335 -1.26 -20.55 -0.32
N SER A 336 -0.73 -19.35 -0.12
CA SER A 336 0.42 -18.82 -0.88
C SER A 336 1.66 -18.60 0.02
N PRO A 337 2.15 -19.63 0.74
CA PRO A 337 3.24 -19.47 1.72
C PRO A 337 4.59 -19.09 1.06
N SER A 338 4.71 -19.24 -0.26
CA SER A 338 5.89 -18.79 -1.01
C SER A 338 5.99 -17.26 -1.07
N LEU A 339 4.86 -16.56 -0.96
CA LEU A 339 4.81 -15.10 -1.09
C LEU A 339 5.15 -14.35 0.20
N HIS A 340 5.10 -15.01 1.38
CA HIS A 340 5.32 -14.33 2.66
C HIS A 340 5.80 -15.29 3.76
N HIS A 341 6.48 -14.75 4.78
CA HIS A 341 6.87 -15.49 5.99
C HIS A 341 6.00 -15.14 7.21
N CYS A 342 4.90 -14.41 7.00
CA CYS A 342 4.03 -13.92 8.06
C CYS A 342 3.03 -15.00 8.49
N GLN A 343 2.66 -15.01 9.75
CA GLN A 343 1.46 -15.71 10.20
C GLN A 343 0.25 -14.87 9.77
N VAL A 344 -0.77 -15.55 9.24
CA VAL A 344 -1.97 -14.92 8.69
C VAL A 344 -3.20 -15.46 9.39
N PHE A 345 -4.02 -14.56 9.90
CA PHE A 345 -5.26 -14.86 10.59
C PHE A 345 -6.40 -13.99 10.08
N GLY A 346 -7.63 -14.45 10.26
CA GLY A 346 -8.85 -13.69 10.04
C GLY A 346 -9.70 -13.67 11.31
N ILE A 347 -10.28 -12.50 11.62
CA ILE A 347 -11.34 -12.38 12.64
C ILE A 347 -12.62 -11.96 11.93
N ILE A 348 -13.68 -12.71 12.20
CA ILE A 348 -15.04 -12.43 11.73
C ILE A 348 -15.99 -12.28 12.92
N ASP A 349 -17.07 -11.56 12.72
CA ASP A 349 -18.17 -11.52 13.66
C ASP A 349 -18.81 -12.90 13.76
N ARG A 350 -19.30 -13.23 14.96
CA ARG A 350 -20.01 -14.50 15.14
C ARG A 350 -21.30 -14.52 14.37
N ASP A 351 -22.00 -13.39 14.33
CA ASP A 351 -23.34 -13.27 13.74
C ASP A 351 -24.28 -14.40 14.16
N TYR A 352 -24.98 -15.00 13.19
CA TYR A 352 -25.84 -16.18 13.38
C TYR A 352 -25.16 -17.51 13.05
N ARG A 353 -23.81 -17.57 13.04
CA ARG A 353 -23.09 -18.80 12.67
C ARG A 353 -23.19 -19.87 13.73
N SER A 354 -23.35 -21.11 13.27
CA SER A 354 -23.30 -22.27 14.17
C SER A 354 -21.86 -22.55 14.65
N ASP A 355 -21.75 -23.22 15.79
CA ASP A 355 -20.45 -23.65 16.30
C ASP A 355 -19.74 -24.60 15.32
N TYR A 356 -20.49 -25.38 14.55
CA TYR A 356 -19.96 -26.26 13.51
C TYR A 356 -19.32 -25.43 12.35
N GLU A 357 -19.99 -24.38 11.91
CA GLU A 357 -19.47 -23.50 10.89
C GLU A 357 -18.18 -22.80 11.36
N ILE A 358 -18.19 -22.26 12.58
CA ILE A 358 -17.03 -21.59 13.19
C ILE A 358 -15.84 -22.54 13.31
N GLU A 359 -16.08 -23.79 13.76
CA GLU A 359 -15.01 -24.78 13.91
C GLU A 359 -14.37 -25.14 12.56
N LYS A 360 -15.18 -25.19 11.50
CA LYS A 360 -14.66 -25.41 10.13
C LYS A 360 -13.71 -24.30 9.67
N TYR A 361 -14.01 -23.04 10.00
CA TYR A 361 -13.14 -21.91 9.64
C TYR A 361 -11.80 -21.89 10.39
N LYS A 362 -11.72 -22.47 11.58
CA LYS A 362 -10.46 -22.54 12.36
C LYS A 362 -9.34 -23.24 11.61
N ASN A 363 -9.67 -24.26 10.80
CA ASN A 363 -8.68 -24.96 9.96
C ASN A 363 -8.01 -24.02 8.94
N ASP A 364 -8.73 -22.98 8.53
CA ASP A 364 -8.27 -21.97 7.60
C ASP A 364 -7.62 -20.75 8.30
N GLY A 365 -7.47 -20.80 9.64
CA GLY A 365 -6.93 -19.72 10.47
C GLY A 365 -7.88 -18.54 10.63
N ILE A 366 -9.18 -18.78 10.51
CA ILE A 366 -10.24 -17.79 10.65
C ILE A 366 -11.01 -18.08 11.93
N TYR A 367 -11.18 -17.09 12.76
CA TYR A 367 -11.75 -17.20 14.09
C TYR A 367 -12.90 -16.22 14.26
N ALA A 368 -13.92 -16.62 14.99
CA ALA A 368 -15.05 -15.76 15.33
C ALA A 368 -14.91 -15.21 16.75
N LEU A 369 -15.47 -14.04 16.97
CA LEU A 369 -15.66 -13.49 18.31
C LEU A 369 -16.58 -14.39 19.14
N LYS A 370 -16.49 -14.31 20.48
CA LYS A 370 -17.45 -14.98 21.36
C LYS A 370 -18.74 -14.18 21.56
N VAL A 371 -18.76 -12.92 21.17
CA VAL A 371 -19.96 -12.08 21.06
C VAL A 371 -20.48 -12.08 19.63
N ALA A 372 -21.74 -11.69 19.43
CA ALA A 372 -22.39 -11.75 18.12
C ALA A 372 -21.75 -10.80 17.09
N GLU A 373 -21.50 -9.56 17.46
CA GLU A 373 -20.89 -8.53 16.63
C GLU A 373 -19.75 -7.85 17.40
N VAL A 374 -18.81 -7.22 16.69
CA VAL A 374 -17.68 -6.50 17.31
C VAL A 374 -18.14 -5.37 18.23
N GLU A 375 -19.26 -4.71 17.91
CA GLU A 375 -19.85 -3.68 18.75
C GLU A 375 -20.23 -4.21 20.16
N ASN A 376 -20.58 -5.48 20.27
CA ASN A 376 -20.90 -6.10 21.54
C ASN A 376 -19.68 -6.24 22.47
N LEU A 377 -18.45 -6.13 21.96
CA LEU A 377 -17.24 -6.06 22.79
C LEU A 377 -17.24 -4.79 23.67
N PHE A 378 -17.84 -3.71 23.18
CA PHE A 378 -17.98 -2.48 23.96
C PHE A 378 -19.06 -2.55 25.03
N LEU A 379 -19.89 -3.61 25.01
CA LEU A 379 -21.02 -3.83 25.92
C LEU A 379 -20.75 -4.90 26.99
N VAL A 380 -19.60 -5.53 26.98
CA VAL A 380 -19.30 -6.59 27.97
C VAL A 380 -19.28 -6.03 29.38
N GLU A 381 -19.79 -6.77 30.33
CA GLU A 381 -19.98 -6.35 31.73
C GLU A 381 -18.68 -5.84 32.34
N GLU A 382 -17.58 -6.55 32.13
CA GLU A 382 -16.27 -6.23 32.67
C GLU A 382 -15.81 -4.84 32.22
N LEU A 383 -16.03 -4.51 30.93
CA LEU A 383 -15.68 -3.20 30.39
C LEU A 383 -16.57 -2.09 30.91
N ILE A 384 -17.89 -2.30 30.95
CA ILE A 384 -18.83 -1.30 31.46
C ILE A 384 -18.53 -0.95 32.91
N ARG A 385 -18.27 -1.97 33.74
CA ARG A 385 -17.90 -1.80 35.16
C ARG A 385 -16.58 -1.04 35.32
N LEU A 386 -15.59 -1.39 34.52
CA LEU A 386 -14.29 -0.71 34.50
C LEU A 386 -14.44 0.79 34.14
N ILE A 387 -15.25 1.10 33.14
CA ILE A 387 -15.49 2.49 32.72
C ILE A 387 -16.29 3.26 33.78
N ALA A 388 -17.29 2.65 34.40
CA ALA A 388 -18.05 3.28 35.50
C ALA A 388 -17.11 3.66 36.67
N ASP A 389 -16.24 2.74 37.07
CA ASP A 389 -15.25 3.00 38.12
C ASP A 389 -14.30 4.14 37.74
N HIS A 390 -13.80 4.13 36.50
CA HIS A 390 -12.93 5.20 35.98
C HIS A 390 -13.61 6.58 36.00
N LEU A 391 -14.92 6.61 35.75
CA LEU A 391 -15.74 7.83 35.81
C LEU A 391 -16.13 8.23 37.23
N GLY A 392 -15.70 7.47 38.25
CA GLY A 392 -16.03 7.71 39.65
C GLY A 392 -17.46 7.36 40.01
N GLN A 393 -18.10 6.47 39.24
CA GLN A 393 -19.46 5.96 39.46
C GLN A 393 -19.43 4.57 40.11
N SER A 394 -20.54 4.18 40.76
CA SER A 394 -20.68 2.81 41.27
C SER A 394 -20.83 1.83 40.11
N PRO A 395 -19.94 0.83 39.95
CA PRO A 395 -20.01 -0.15 38.87
C PRO A 395 -21.33 -0.91 38.81
N ASP A 396 -21.88 -1.31 39.98
CA ASP A 396 -23.16 -2.05 40.06
C ASP A 396 -24.35 -1.19 39.68
N GLU A 397 -24.40 0.07 40.18
CA GLU A 397 -25.51 0.99 39.89
C GLU A 397 -25.51 1.48 38.44
N SER A 398 -24.31 1.52 37.80
CA SER A 398 -24.19 1.91 36.39
C SER A 398 -24.48 0.74 35.46
N PHE A 399 -24.08 -0.49 35.82
CA PHE A 399 -24.29 -1.67 34.98
C PHE A 399 -25.75 -2.14 34.98
N ALA A 400 -26.44 -2.12 36.13
CA ALA A 400 -27.80 -2.62 36.27
C ALA A 400 -28.80 -2.04 35.24
N PRO A 401 -28.89 -0.70 35.02
CA PRO A 401 -29.79 -0.13 34.02
C PRO A 401 -29.36 -0.47 32.57
N ILE A 402 -28.09 -0.61 32.28
CA ILE A 402 -27.61 -1.03 30.95
C ILE A 402 -28.02 -2.46 30.67
N ARG A 403 -27.83 -3.37 31.66
CA ARG A 403 -28.24 -4.77 31.56
C ARG A 403 -29.75 -4.88 31.32
N GLU A 404 -30.57 -4.16 32.09
CA GLU A 404 -32.04 -4.10 31.96
C GLU A 404 -32.43 -3.60 30.55
N TYR A 405 -31.78 -2.56 30.07
CA TYR A 405 -32.01 -2.01 28.74
C TYR A 405 -31.69 -3.02 27.64
N VAL A 406 -30.52 -3.66 27.70
CA VAL A 406 -30.07 -4.62 26.66
C VAL A 406 -30.95 -5.86 26.64
N ILE A 407 -31.23 -6.48 27.80
CA ILE A 407 -32.01 -7.74 27.88
C ILE A 407 -33.49 -7.49 27.66
N ASN A 408 -34.10 -6.66 28.51
CA ASN A 408 -35.56 -6.55 28.57
C ASN A 408 -36.14 -5.55 27.58
N THR A 409 -35.44 -4.43 27.35
CA THR A 409 -35.94 -3.42 26.40
C THR A 409 -35.58 -3.73 24.94
N ARG A 410 -34.37 -4.25 24.68
CA ARG A 410 -33.92 -4.44 23.29
C ARG A 410 -34.05 -5.89 22.83
N PHE A 411 -33.39 -6.84 23.49
CA PHE A 411 -33.33 -8.23 23.07
C PHE A 411 -34.71 -8.91 23.14
N ALA A 412 -35.43 -8.79 24.25
CA ALA A 412 -36.75 -9.39 24.44
C ALA A 412 -37.76 -8.92 23.36
N HIS A 413 -37.72 -7.65 22.99
CA HIS A 413 -38.62 -7.10 21.95
C HIS A 413 -38.27 -7.53 20.52
N GLN A 414 -37.05 -7.99 20.29
CA GLN A 414 -36.58 -8.39 18.95
C GLN A 414 -36.38 -9.90 18.82
N ILE A 415 -36.60 -10.66 19.87
CA ILE A 415 -36.22 -12.10 19.94
C ILE A 415 -36.78 -12.92 18.77
N ASP A 416 -38.04 -12.76 18.40
CA ASP A 416 -38.65 -13.51 17.30
C ASP A 416 -38.04 -13.16 15.95
N ARG A 417 -37.67 -11.90 15.74
CA ARG A 417 -36.94 -11.45 14.55
C ARG A 417 -35.53 -12.04 14.50
N GLN A 418 -34.82 -12.04 15.61
CA GLN A 418 -33.48 -12.58 15.75
C GLN A 418 -33.49 -14.09 15.48
N ILE A 419 -34.43 -14.84 16.03
CA ILE A 419 -34.62 -16.27 15.75
C ILE A 419 -34.83 -16.50 14.26
N CYS A 420 -35.76 -15.77 13.64
CA CYS A 420 -36.03 -15.90 12.21
C CYS A 420 -34.78 -15.64 11.35
N GLN A 421 -34.01 -14.62 11.66
CA GLN A 421 -32.77 -14.29 10.96
C GLN A 421 -31.70 -15.39 11.15
N SER A 422 -31.59 -15.95 12.35
CA SER A 422 -30.68 -17.05 12.65
C SER A 422 -31.05 -18.32 11.87
N VAL A 423 -32.33 -18.70 11.88
CA VAL A 423 -32.82 -19.86 11.11
C VAL A 423 -32.51 -19.71 9.62
N VAL A 424 -32.80 -18.52 9.06
CA VAL A 424 -32.51 -18.25 7.64
C VAL A 424 -31.01 -18.31 7.35
N ALA A 425 -30.16 -17.81 8.25
CA ALA A 425 -28.70 -17.88 8.08
C ALA A 425 -28.20 -19.32 8.08
N HIS A 426 -28.66 -20.15 9.02
CA HIS A 426 -28.32 -21.59 9.11
C HIS A 426 -28.76 -22.35 7.86
N LEU A 427 -29.98 -22.15 7.38
CA LEU A 427 -30.47 -22.79 6.17
C LEU A 427 -29.70 -22.38 4.93
N LYS A 428 -29.37 -21.09 4.80
CA LYS A 428 -28.52 -20.60 3.72
C LYS A 428 -27.14 -21.27 3.73
N TYR A 429 -26.54 -21.39 4.92
CA TYR A 429 -25.25 -22.05 5.05
C TYR A 429 -25.34 -23.52 4.63
N GLN A 430 -26.36 -24.28 5.09
CA GLN A 430 -26.57 -25.65 4.68
C GLN A 430 -26.74 -25.80 3.18
N LEU A 431 -27.49 -24.91 2.54
CA LEU A 431 -27.67 -24.89 1.08
C LEU A 431 -26.37 -24.60 0.34
N THR A 432 -25.55 -23.67 0.81
CA THR A 432 -24.24 -23.36 0.18
C THR A 432 -23.19 -24.45 0.39
N ALA A 433 -23.36 -25.28 1.42
CA ALA A 433 -22.45 -26.39 1.73
C ALA A 433 -22.78 -27.68 0.95
N ILE A 434 -23.82 -27.68 0.10
CA ILE A 434 -24.19 -28.84 -0.73
C ILE A 434 -23.14 -29.03 -1.84
N GLU A 435 -22.40 -30.13 -1.77
CA GLU A 435 -21.50 -30.57 -2.83
C GLU A 435 -22.22 -31.59 -3.72
N LEU A 436 -22.41 -31.24 -4.98
CA LEU A 436 -23.00 -32.15 -5.97
C LEU A 436 -21.92 -33.07 -6.55
N SER A 437 -22.26 -34.36 -6.74
CA SER A 437 -21.39 -35.27 -7.47
C SER A 437 -21.18 -34.77 -8.90
N LYS A 438 -19.95 -34.87 -9.40
CA LYS A 438 -19.57 -34.52 -10.77
C LYS A 438 -19.40 -35.73 -11.69
N LYS A 439 -19.82 -36.92 -11.26
CA LYS A 439 -19.59 -38.14 -12.02
C LYS A 439 -20.60 -38.31 -13.15
N ASP A 440 -21.90 -38.20 -12.82
CA ASP A 440 -22.99 -38.26 -13.79
C ASP A 440 -24.24 -37.53 -13.27
N ASP A 441 -25.27 -37.37 -14.14
CA ASP A 441 -26.50 -36.65 -13.83
C ASP A 441 -27.35 -37.34 -12.74
N ASP A 442 -27.36 -38.68 -12.70
CA ASP A 442 -28.14 -39.43 -11.72
C ASP A 442 -27.49 -39.32 -10.33
N GLU A 443 -26.17 -39.45 -10.22
CA GLU A 443 -25.45 -39.22 -8.96
C GLU A 443 -25.58 -37.78 -8.49
N ALA A 444 -25.50 -36.76 -9.40
CA ALA A 444 -25.70 -35.38 -9.04
C ALA A 444 -27.10 -35.13 -8.47
N LYS A 445 -28.14 -35.65 -9.13
CA LYS A 445 -29.53 -35.56 -8.69
C LYS A 445 -29.77 -36.26 -7.35
N ASN A 446 -29.18 -37.43 -7.15
CA ASN A 446 -29.29 -38.18 -5.90
C ASN A 446 -28.59 -37.43 -4.75
N SER A 447 -27.40 -36.86 -4.98
CA SER A 447 -26.69 -36.07 -3.97
C SER A 447 -27.47 -34.81 -3.57
N LEU A 448 -28.10 -34.13 -4.54
CA LEU A 448 -28.98 -32.99 -4.27
C LEU A 448 -30.21 -33.41 -3.43
N ASN A 449 -30.91 -34.45 -3.86
CA ASN A 449 -32.09 -34.91 -3.13
C ASN A 449 -31.77 -35.34 -1.68
N THR A 450 -30.66 -36.04 -1.49
CA THR A 450 -30.19 -36.42 -0.14
C THR A 450 -29.86 -35.19 0.70
N ALA A 451 -29.17 -34.23 0.16
CA ALA A 451 -28.83 -32.99 0.86
C ALA A 451 -30.09 -32.20 1.25
N LEU A 452 -31.06 -32.05 0.32
CA LEU A 452 -32.32 -31.36 0.60
C LEU A 452 -33.18 -32.07 1.65
N GLN A 453 -33.15 -33.42 1.72
CA GLN A 453 -33.85 -34.17 2.75
C GLN A 453 -33.25 -33.98 4.15
N ASN A 454 -31.97 -33.62 4.24
CA ASN A 454 -31.29 -33.35 5.52
C ASN A 454 -31.53 -31.92 6.04
N ILE A 455 -32.12 -31.02 5.23
CA ILE A 455 -32.47 -29.67 5.63
C ILE A 455 -33.88 -29.67 6.23
N ASP A 456 -33.96 -29.51 7.55
CA ASP A 456 -35.22 -29.49 8.31
C ASP A 456 -35.43 -28.12 8.94
N TYR A 457 -36.40 -27.36 8.39
CA TYR A 457 -36.74 -26.03 8.88
C TYR A 457 -37.25 -26.04 10.31
N GLU A 458 -38.17 -26.95 10.64
CA GLU A 458 -38.82 -26.97 11.95
C GLU A 458 -37.83 -27.38 13.05
N LYS A 459 -36.95 -28.34 12.75
CA LYS A 459 -35.87 -28.72 13.65
C LYS A 459 -34.91 -27.57 13.90
N THR A 460 -34.41 -26.91 12.82
CA THR A 460 -33.51 -25.77 12.94
C THR A 460 -34.16 -24.64 13.73
N LYS A 461 -35.43 -24.35 13.48
CA LYS A 461 -36.20 -23.35 14.21
C LYS A 461 -36.30 -23.67 15.69
N ALA A 462 -36.64 -24.93 16.05
CA ALA A 462 -36.75 -25.33 17.44
C ALA A 462 -35.41 -25.23 18.21
N GLU A 463 -34.30 -25.57 17.54
CA GLU A 463 -32.95 -25.42 18.11
C GLU A 463 -32.63 -23.94 18.37
N GLU A 464 -32.87 -23.05 17.40
CA GLU A 464 -32.62 -21.60 17.56
C GLU A 464 -33.60 -20.97 18.59
N GLU A 465 -34.86 -21.33 18.58
CA GLU A 465 -35.80 -20.90 19.63
C GLU A 465 -35.32 -21.28 21.02
N SER A 466 -34.86 -22.51 21.21
CA SER A 466 -34.33 -22.96 22.50
C SER A 466 -33.11 -22.15 22.93
N LYS A 467 -32.18 -21.84 21.99
CA LYS A 467 -30.97 -21.06 22.25
C LYS A 467 -31.29 -19.62 22.65
N PHE A 468 -32.10 -18.90 21.86
CA PHE A 468 -32.41 -17.50 22.10
C PHE A 468 -33.32 -17.32 23.33
N ARG A 469 -34.39 -18.09 23.45
CA ARG A 469 -35.29 -18.05 24.62
C ARG A 469 -34.61 -18.55 25.90
N GLY A 470 -33.67 -19.50 25.77
CA GLY A 470 -32.84 -19.95 26.88
C GLY A 470 -31.99 -18.82 27.44
N ALA A 471 -31.30 -18.04 26.56
CA ALA A 471 -30.52 -16.89 26.98
C ALA A 471 -31.37 -15.82 27.71
N LEU A 472 -32.59 -15.58 27.23
CA LEU A 472 -33.52 -14.64 27.89
C LEU A 472 -34.04 -15.20 29.25
N CYS A 473 -34.43 -16.46 29.30
CA CYS A 473 -34.99 -17.08 30.53
C CYS A 473 -33.97 -17.25 31.65
N GLU A 474 -32.70 -17.54 31.29
CA GLU A 474 -31.59 -17.62 32.25
C GLU A 474 -31.15 -16.25 32.75
N ASP A 475 -31.60 -15.17 32.09
CA ASP A 475 -31.21 -13.78 32.38
C ASP A 475 -29.67 -13.59 32.33
N ASP A 476 -29.04 -14.35 31.43
CA ASP A 476 -27.57 -14.37 31.26
C ASP A 476 -27.11 -13.33 30.23
N TYR A 477 -26.57 -12.24 30.75
CA TYR A 477 -26.14 -11.09 29.93
C TYR A 477 -25.08 -11.49 28.89
N ALA A 478 -24.09 -12.31 29.26
CA ALA A 478 -23.04 -12.74 28.34
C ALA A 478 -23.60 -13.65 27.23
N LYS A 479 -24.54 -14.55 27.55
CA LYS A 479 -25.24 -15.35 26.55
C LYS A 479 -26.07 -14.48 25.61
N VAL A 480 -26.74 -13.46 26.10
CA VAL A 480 -27.48 -12.51 25.26
C VAL A 480 -26.50 -11.82 24.29
N LEU A 481 -25.38 -11.28 24.75
CA LEU A 481 -24.38 -10.65 23.86
C LEU A 481 -23.78 -11.61 22.82
N SER A 482 -23.79 -12.92 23.10
CA SER A 482 -23.27 -13.92 22.16
C SER A 482 -24.20 -14.24 20.99
N VAL A 483 -25.49 -13.87 21.08
CA VAL A 483 -26.51 -14.18 20.07
C VAL A 483 -27.22 -12.96 19.51
N PHE A 484 -27.11 -11.81 20.18
CA PHE A 484 -27.84 -10.60 19.83
C PHE A 484 -27.11 -9.77 18.80
N ASN A 485 -27.60 -9.80 17.56
CA ASN A 485 -27.10 -9.00 16.44
C ASN A 485 -27.94 -7.73 16.30
N GLU A 486 -27.44 -6.60 16.80
CA GLU A 486 -28.10 -5.29 16.65
C GLU A 486 -27.07 -4.17 16.47
N LYS A 487 -26.87 -3.76 15.23
CA LYS A 487 -26.03 -2.60 14.91
C LYS A 487 -26.60 -1.33 15.53
N GLY A 488 -25.75 -0.60 16.21
CA GLY A 488 -26.13 0.66 16.85
C GLY A 488 -26.61 0.54 18.31
N LEU A 489 -26.57 -0.66 18.92
CA LEU A 489 -26.89 -0.84 20.33
C LEU A 489 -25.98 0.04 21.23
N THR A 490 -24.70 0.11 20.92
CA THR A 490 -23.71 0.97 21.59
C THR A 490 -24.01 2.47 21.52
N SER A 491 -24.75 2.91 20.50
CA SER A 491 -25.11 4.31 20.34
C SER A 491 -26.26 4.77 21.26
N SER A 492 -26.77 3.89 22.12
CA SER A 492 -27.90 4.17 23.00
C SER A 492 -27.59 3.87 24.47
N ILE A 493 -26.32 3.68 24.85
CA ILE A 493 -25.95 3.35 26.22
C ILE A 493 -25.06 4.39 26.92
N GLY A 494 -24.47 5.32 26.17
CA GLY A 494 -23.55 6.31 26.73
C GLY A 494 -24.15 7.13 27.87
N HIS A 495 -25.42 7.49 27.76
CA HIS A 495 -26.11 8.32 28.78
C HIS A 495 -26.22 7.62 30.16
N PHE A 496 -26.24 6.28 30.23
CA PHE A 496 -26.21 5.55 31.50
C PHE A 496 -24.90 5.73 32.28
N LEU A 497 -23.84 6.09 31.56
CA LEU A 497 -22.53 6.39 32.12
C LEU A 497 -22.22 7.89 32.14
N GLY A 498 -23.19 8.73 31.85
CA GLY A 498 -22.99 10.17 31.75
C GLY A 498 -22.19 10.63 30.53
N LEU A 499 -22.06 9.76 29.53
CA LEU A 499 -21.38 10.04 28.26
C LEU A 499 -22.41 10.37 27.15
N VAL A 500 -21.93 11.01 26.08
CA VAL A 500 -22.76 11.22 24.89
C VAL A 500 -22.93 9.89 24.14
N ASP A 501 -24.16 9.46 23.92
CA ASP A 501 -24.49 8.14 23.36
C ASP A 501 -23.69 7.81 22.10
N LYS A 502 -23.69 8.68 21.09
CA LYS A 502 -23.00 8.47 19.82
C LYS A 502 -21.46 8.52 19.91
N GLU A 503 -20.93 8.96 21.04
CA GLU A 503 -19.47 9.08 21.27
C GLU A 503 -18.94 8.02 22.22
N TYR A 504 -19.78 7.11 22.71
CA TYR A 504 -19.39 6.06 23.65
C TYR A 504 -18.20 5.25 23.14
N CYS A 505 -18.30 4.64 21.96
CA CYS A 505 -17.20 3.85 21.38
C CYS A 505 -15.92 4.67 21.16
N LYS A 506 -16.04 5.94 20.74
CA LYS A 506 -14.90 6.84 20.59
C LYS A 506 -14.18 7.09 21.90
N SER A 507 -14.98 7.32 22.97
CA SER A 507 -14.43 7.54 24.31
C SER A 507 -13.67 6.32 24.81
N ILE A 508 -14.21 5.11 24.60
CA ILE A 508 -13.53 3.86 24.95
C ILE A 508 -12.21 3.69 24.14
N LEU A 509 -12.25 3.94 22.83
CA LEU A 509 -11.04 3.86 22.00
C LEU A 509 -9.98 4.88 22.39
N ALA A 510 -10.39 6.09 22.81
CA ALA A 510 -9.47 7.09 23.32
C ALA A 510 -8.79 6.64 24.62
N LEU A 511 -9.53 6.03 25.55
CA LEU A 511 -9.01 5.45 26.80
C LEU A 511 -8.09 4.26 26.52
N LEU A 512 -8.46 3.40 25.57
CA LEU A 512 -7.69 2.24 25.12
C LEU A 512 -6.37 2.66 24.44
N ASN A 513 -6.35 3.79 23.73
CA ASN A 513 -5.11 4.38 23.17
C ASN A 513 -4.26 5.08 24.24
N GLY A 514 -4.81 5.32 25.42
CA GLY A 514 -4.19 6.07 26.50
C GLY A 514 -3.74 5.20 27.68
N LYS A 515 -4.04 5.69 28.89
CA LYS A 515 -3.57 5.12 30.15
C LYS A 515 -4.27 3.81 30.55
N MET A 516 -5.46 3.52 30.01
CA MET A 516 -6.25 2.33 30.36
C MET A 516 -6.12 1.19 29.36
N ARG A 517 -5.04 1.17 28.60
CA ARG A 517 -4.85 0.16 27.53
C ARG A 517 -4.89 -1.26 28.07
N ASN A 518 -4.15 -1.53 29.13
CA ASN A 518 -4.05 -2.89 29.66
C ASN A 518 -5.36 -3.32 30.31
N GLU A 519 -5.96 -2.48 31.13
CA GLU A 519 -7.20 -2.75 31.84
C GLU A 519 -8.37 -3.02 30.88
N ILE A 520 -8.53 -2.19 29.85
CA ILE A 520 -9.57 -2.39 28.82
C ILE A 520 -9.26 -3.63 28.00
N SER A 521 -8.02 -3.85 27.59
CA SER A 521 -7.61 -5.04 26.86
C SER A 521 -7.89 -6.34 27.64
N ASP A 522 -7.64 -6.32 28.94
CA ASP A 522 -7.92 -7.47 29.83
C ASP A 522 -9.42 -7.70 29.98
N ALA A 523 -10.21 -6.63 30.16
CA ALA A 523 -11.67 -6.72 30.31
C ALA A 523 -12.36 -7.39 29.11
N ILE A 524 -11.88 -7.13 27.88
CA ILE A 524 -12.47 -7.72 26.67
C ILE A 524 -11.78 -9.01 26.21
N SER A 525 -10.67 -9.39 26.84
CA SER A 525 -9.79 -10.48 26.39
C SER A 525 -10.46 -11.83 26.27
N THR A 526 -11.41 -12.14 27.18
CA THR A 526 -12.11 -13.42 27.23
C THR A 526 -13.06 -13.63 26.05
N TYR A 527 -13.44 -12.55 25.38
CA TYR A 527 -14.37 -12.53 24.24
C TYR A 527 -13.66 -12.59 22.88
N LEU A 528 -12.33 -12.42 22.87
CA LEU A 528 -11.48 -12.50 21.68
C LEU A 528 -11.00 -13.94 21.42
N PRO A 529 -10.65 -14.29 20.17
CA PRO A 529 -10.08 -15.60 19.86
C PRO A 529 -8.75 -15.84 20.59
N PRO A 530 -8.66 -16.88 21.43
CA PRO A 530 -7.42 -17.17 22.18
C PRO A 530 -6.30 -17.74 21.29
N GLU A 531 -6.64 -18.22 20.09
CA GLU A 531 -5.71 -18.83 19.16
C GLU A 531 -4.82 -17.79 18.45
N ILE A 532 -5.20 -16.50 18.47
CA ILE A 532 -4.41 -15.42 17.87
C ILE A 532 -3.58 -14.76 18.99
N PRO A 533 -2.23 -14.92 18.99
CA PRO A 533 -1.35 -14.28 19.97
C PRO A 533 -1.47 -12.74 19.92
N ARG A 534 -1.48 -12.10 21.09
CA ARG A 534 -1.59 -10.63 21.22
C ARG A 534 -0.26 -9.95 21.56
#